data_e079fc864096f51d789ddef5d26e3aeb
#
_entry.id   e079fc864096f51d789ddef5d26e3aeb
#
_cell.length_a   1.000
_cell.length_b   1.000
_cell.length_c   1.000
_cell.angle_alpha   90.00
_cell.angle_beta   90.00
_cell.angle_gamma   90.00
#
_symmetry.space_group_name_H-M   'P 1'
#
loop_
_entity.id
_entity.type
_entity.pdbx_description
1 polymer ?
#
loop_
_entity_poly.entity_id
_entity_poly.type
_entity_poly.pdbx_seq_one_letter_code
_entity_poly.pdbx_strand_id
1 'polypeptide(L)'
;MFRNFLNKLCGALMLAALFGTVPAVAQEGLYIEGDTFVPGGEVGYLTIGIEDAAHDDYTAFQFDLVLPPGLELAYDEDIPECYVNTRGYLCRSHSLELAVGNGYIRFMCFSGKNATFTKTTGNLVDIGLVPSPYLKPGEMEIKLTNVKFGRTNEEYGLKADELVFTDLTAEATSTLPVKVSATNKFSTAVFPFDVDAIPAGLEVYSCNSTDGESLVLTKQSKAAAYTPYILFAENGFSGTLSGAVDANKYSEVVSDGYLRGAVAPQEINGGNGYYVMQNKGEGPMFYKVTDTSFSIPAGKCWLALPAALQGSASFRLDGTTGISEVKGESGEVKTIYDLQGRKVEVPSKGLYIIDGKKVLVK
;
A
#
# COMPACT_ATOMS: atom_id res chain seq x y z
N MET A 1 -31.43 11.69 7.64
CA MET A 1 -30.28 10.97 7.12
C MET A 1 -29.40 10.37 8.24
N PHE A 2 -29.15 11.09 9.32
CA PHE A 2 -28.34 10.65 10.47
C PHE A 2 -28.79 9.34 11.16
N ARG A 3 -30.06 9.03 11.17
CA ARG A 3 -30.62 7.85 11.89
C ARG A 3 -30.34 6.50 11.21
N ASN A 4 -30.10 6.50 9.90
CA ASN A 4 -29.82 5.26 9.14
C ASN A 4 -28.33 4.88 9.11
N PHE A 5 -27.44 5.83 9.38
CA PHE A 5 -26.00 5.59 9.46
C PHE A 5 -25.60 4.95 10.79
N LEU A 6 -26.15 5.46 11.90
CA LEU A 6 -25.95 4.85 13.22
C LEU A 6 -26.44 3.39 13.29
N ASN A 7 -27.53 3.04 12.58
CA ASN A 7 -28.03 1.67 12.56
C ASN A 7 -27.20 0.71 11.70
N LYS A 8 -26.41 1.21 10.75
CA LYS A 8 -25.44 0.38 10.01
C LYS A 8 -24.14 0.16 10.81
N LEU A 9 -23.69 1.16 11.57
CA LEU A 9 -22.56 1.01 12.48
C LEU A 9 -22.89 0.04 13.65
N CYS A 10 -24.10 0.11 14.21
CA CYS A 10 -24.51 -0.85 15.26
C CYS A 10 -24.66 -2.29 14.76
N GLY A 11 -24.90 -2.51 13.46
CA GLY A 11 -25.01 -3.86 12.87
C GLY A 11 -23.66 -4.55 12.68
N ALA A 12 -22.59 -3.80 12.46
CA ALA A 12 -21.22 -4.32 12.33
C ALA A 12 -20.57 -4.63 13.70
N LEU A 13 -20.97 -3.91 14.75
CA LEU A 13 -20.43 -4.07 16.10
C LEU A 13 -20.77 -5.40 16.79
N MET A 14 -21.75 -6.16 16.29
CA MET A 14 -22.16 -7.43 16.93
C MET A 14 -21.40 -8.67 16.46
N LEU A 15 -20.53 -8.59 15.46
CA LEU A 15 -19.73 -9.74 15.00
C LEU A 15 -18.24 -9.67 15.36
N ALA A 16 -17.75 -8.53 15.88
CA ALA A 16 -16.35 -8.34 16.28
C ALA A 16 -16.03 -8.78 17.73
N ALA A 17 -16.98 -9.34 18.46
CA ALA A 17 -16.84 -9.63 19.88
C ALA A 17 -16.12 -10.95 20.22
N LEU A 18 -15.29 -11.51 19.32
CA LEU A 18 -14.55 -12.76 19.56
C LEU A 18 -13.04 -12.67 19.35
N PHE A 19 -12.51 -11.47 19.06
CA PHE A 19 -11.06 -11.29 19.00
C PHE A 19 -10.59 -10.71 20.34
N GLY A 20 -9.72 -11.47 21.00
CA GLY A 20 -9.22 -11.11 22.32
C GLY A 20 -8.50 -9.76 22.29
N THR A 21 -8.94 -8.83 23.12
CA THR A 21 -8.19 -7.62 23.44
C THR A 21 -6.90 -8.03 24.15
N VAL A 22 -5.76 -7.67 23.57
CA VAL A 22 -4.48 -7.84 24.24
C VAL A 22 -4.45 -6.82 25.40
N PRO A 23 -4.14 -7.24 26.64
CA PRO A 23 -4.08 -6.29 27.75
C PRO A 23 -2.95 -5.29 27.50
N ALA A 24 -3.29 -4.01 27.61
CA ALA A 24 -2.36 -2.93 27.43
C ALA A 24 -1.26 -2.95 28.51
N VAL A 25 -0.01 -2.75 28.09
CA VAL A 25 1.08 -2.44 29.02
C VAL A 25 1.16 -0.92 29.16
N ALA A 26 0.93 -0.42 30.37
CA ALA A 26 1.05 1.01 30.66
C ALA A 26 2.53 1.41 30.72
N GLN A 27 2.89 2.49 30.05
CA GLN A 27 4.19 3.12 30.10
C GLN A 27 4.05 4.57 30.54
N GLU A 28 4.80 4.98 31.58
CA GLU A 28 4.76 6.36 32.10
C GLU A 28 3.33 6.91 32.31
N GLY A 29 2.38 6.05 32.73
CA GLY A 29 1.00 6.44 32.94
C GLY A 29 0.13 6.54 31.68
N LEU A 30 0.61 6.17 30.51
CA LEU A 30 -0.17 6.00 29.29
C LEU A 30 -0.28 4.53 28.90
N TYR A 31 -1.37 4.17 28.23
CA TYR A 31 -1.55 2.87 27.64
C TYR A 31 -2.14 2.98 26.22
N ILE A 32 -1.91 1.95 25.43
CA ILE A 32 -2.52 1.77 24.13
C ILE A 32 -3.29 0.44 24.10
N GLU A 33 -4.51 0.47 23.61
CA GLU A 33 -5.33 -0.70 23.32
C GLU A 33 -5.79 -0.63 21.86
N GLY A 34 -6.00 -1.76 21.22
CA GLY A 34 -6.49 -1.74 19.84
C GLY A 34 -6.90 -3.10 19.32
N ASP A 35 -7.48 -3.06 18.11
CA ASP A 35 -7.86 -4.24 17.37
C ASP A 35 -6.62 -4.94 16.81
N THR A 36 -6.76 -6.24 16.49
CA THR A 36 -5.83 -6.90 15.58
C THR A 36 -6.13 -6.41 14.18
N PHE A 37 -5.15 -5.79 13.50
CA PHE A 37 -5.34 -5.22 12.18
C PHE A 37 -5.24 -6.31 11.10
N VAL A 38 -6.18 -6.29 10.17
CA VAL A 38 -6.17 -7.17 8.99
C VAL A 38 -5.60 -6.39 7.81
N PRO A 39 -4.40 -6.72 7.28
CA PRO A 39 -3.83 -6.02 6.12
C PRO A 39 -4.80 -5.95 4.94
N GLY A 40 -5.10 -4.72 4.48
CA GLY A 40 -6.11 -4.47 3.43
C GLY A 40 -7.57 -4.70 3.84
N GLY A 41 -7.82 -4.90 5.14
CA GLY A 41 -9.16 -5.03 5.72
C GLY A 41 -9.84 -3.68 5.98
N GLU A 42 -10.87 -3.73 6.80
CA GLU A 42 -11.64 -2.56 7.23
C GLU A 42 -10.85 -1.70 8.24
N VAL A 43 -11.37 -0.51 8.54
CA VAL A 43 -10.82 0.38 9.57
C VAL A 43 -10.82 -0.34 10.92
N GLY A 44 -9.65 -0.43 11.53
CA GLY A 44 -9.47 -0.86 12.90
C GLY A 44 -9.27 0.33 13.83
N TYR A 45 -9.43 0.15 15.13
CA TYR A 45 -9.33 1.22 16.12
C TYR A 45 -8.15 1.03 17.05
N LEU A 46 -7.50 2.16 17.33
CA LEU A 46 -6.48 2.35 18.34
C LEU A 46 -7.04 3.27 19.41
N THR A 47 -7.00 2.85 20.67
CA THR A 47 -7.34 3.67 21.81
C THR A 47 -6.08 4.06 22.57
N ILE A 48 -5.90 5.35 22.84
CA ILE A 48 -4.87 5.86 23.73
C ILE A 48 -5.56 6.31 25.02
N GLY A 49 -5.07 5.81 26.15
CA GLY A 49 -5.63 6.12 27.46
C GLY A 49 -4.56 6.54 28.47
N ILE A 50 -5.02 7.03 29.61
CA ILE A 50 -4.20 7.46 30.74
C ILE A 50 -4.56 6.68 31.99
N GLU A 51 -3.56 6.34 32.77
CA GLU A 51 -3.68 5.78 34.13
C GLU A 51 -2.65 6.47 35.03
N ASP A 52 -3.02 7.63 35.58
CA ASP A 52 -2.15 8.42 36.44
C ASP A 52 -2.90 8.84 37.72
N ALA A 53 -2.69 8.07 38.77
CA ALA A 53 -3.28 8.36 40.09
C ALA A 53 -2.52 9.45 40.87
N ALA A 54 -1.36 9.89 40.40
CA ALA A 54 -0.54 10.89 41.11
C ALA A 54 -1.01 12.33 40.86
N HIS A 55 -1.71 12.56 39.75
CA HIS A 55 -2.15 13.88 39.32
C HIS A 55 -3.65 13.88 38.99
N ASP A 56 -4.40 14.81 39.57
CA ASP A 56 -5.85 14.95 39.37
C ASP A 56 -6.26 16.29 38.72
N ASP A 57 -5.29 17.09 38.30
CA ASP A 57 -5.46 18.46 37.82
C ASP A 57 -4.99 18.70 36.38
N TYR A 58 -4.98 17.68 35.55
CA TYR A 58 -4.67 17.81 34.12
C TYR A 58 -5.70 18.68 33.39
N THR A 59 -5.23 19.61 32.56
CA THR A 59 -6.04 20.55 31.76
C THR A 59 -5.83 20.42 30.28
N ALA A 60 -4.77 19.76 29.85
CA ALA A 60 -4.42 19.59 28.44
C ALA A 60 -3.51 18.39 28.25
N PHE A 61 -3.49 17.86 27.04
CA PHE A 61 -2.43 16.95 26.59
C PHE A 61 -1.98 17.26 25.15
N GLN A 62 -0.76 16.87 24.86
CA GLN A 62 -0.20 16.80 23.53
C GLN A 62 0.61 15.52 23.39
N PHE A 63 0.55 14.90 22.22
CA PHE A 63 1.50 13.87 21.79
C PHE A 63 1.54 13.80 20.27
N ASP A 64 2.63 13.26 19.73
CA ASP A 64 2.81 12.93 18.32
C ASP A 64 2.73 11.42 18.18
N LEU A 65 1.73 10.93 17.45
CA LEU A 65 1.55 9.52 17.13
C LEU A 65 2.38 9.18 15.89
N VAL A 66 3.30 8.23 16.03
CA VAL A 66 4.08 7.67 14.91
C VAL A 66 3.60 6.24 14.67
N LEU A 67 3.06 6.05 13.48
CA LEU A 67 2.51 4.77 13.03
C LEU A 67 3.56 3.97 12.25
N PRO A 68 3.54 2.63 12.31
CA PRO A 68 4.36 1.81 11.43
C PRO A 68 3.93 1.96 9.97
N PRO A 69 4.85 1.72 9.01
CA PRO A 69 4.51 1.72 7.59
C PRO A 69 3.34 0.78 7.30
N GLY A 70 2.34 1.28 6.57
CA GLY A 70 1.15 0.51 6.22
C GLY A 70 -0.05 0.72 7.16
N LEU A 71 0.06 1.53 8.21
CA LEU A 71 -1.10 2.08 8.93
C LEU A 71 -1.24 3.56 8.62
N GLU A 72 -2.43 3.99 8.28
CA GLU A 72 -2.75 5.38 7.98
C GLU A 72 -3.99 5.82 8.77
N LEU A 73 -4.06 7.13 9.09
CA LEU A 73 -5.26 7.68 9.71
C LEU A 73 -6.45 7.50 8.76
N ALA A 74 -7.54 6.96 9.26
CA ALA A 74 -8.78 6.89 8.50
C ALA A 74 -9.33 8.32 8.33
N TYR A 75 -9.56 8.70 7.08
CA TYR A 75 -10.04 10.03 6.70
C TYR A 75 -11.28 9.89 5.82
N ASP A 76 -12.31 10.64 6.15
CA ASP A 76 -13.51 10.80 5.34
C ASP A 76 -13.62 12.28 4.96
N GLU A 77 -13.60 12.59 3.66
CA GLU A 77 -13.66 13.97 3.15
C GLU A 77 -14.96 14.70 3.56
N ASP A 78 -16.06 13.96 3.69
CA ASP A 78 -17.34 14.51 4.11
C ASP A 78 -17.45 14.71 5.63
N ILE A 79 -16.74 13.89 6.42
CA ILE A 79 -16.76 13.90 7.89
C ILE A 79 -15.32 13.62 8.39
N PRO A 80 -14.40 14.59 8.30
CA PRO A 80 -12.98 14.38 8.63
C PRO A 80 -12.72 13.89 10.05
N GLU A 81 -13.62 14.21 11.00
CA GLU A 81 -13.49 13.90 12.42
C GLU A 81 -14.17 12.58 12.81
N CYS A 82 -14.80 11.86 11.87
CA CYS A 82 -15.61 10.68 12.23
C CYS A 82 -14.79 9.50 12.76
N TYR A 83 -13.51 9.46 12.47
CA TYR A 83 -12.59 8.40 12.88
C TYR A 83 -11.66 8.78 14.04
N VAL A 84 -11.78 9.99 14.58
CA VAL A 84 -11.05 10.40 15.78
C VAL A 84 -12.05 10.94 16.79
N ASN A 85 -12.13 10.30 17.95
CA ASN A 85 -13.12 10.61 18.96
C ASN A 85 -12.50 10.69 20.35
N THR A 86 -12.78 11.76 21.06
CA THR A 86 -12.43 11.87 22.48
C THR A 86 -13.45 11.11 23.33
N ARG A 87 -12.99 10.38 24.31
CA ARG A 87 -13.86 9.76 25.32
C ARG A 87 -14.35 10.82 26.27
N GLY A 88 -15.52 11.35 26.00
CA GLY A 88 -16.08 12.56 26.63
C GLY A 88 -16.07 12.64 28.15
N TYR A 89 -15.84 11.56 28.89
CA TYR A 89 -15.75 11.61 30.34
C TYR A 89 -14.39 12.11 30.86
N LEU A 90 -13.31 12.03 30.03
CA LEU A 90 -12.03 12.63 30.40
C LEU A 90 -11.88 14.07 29.89
N CYS A 91 -12.32 14.33 28.68
CA CYS A 91 -12.07 15.59 27.95
C CYS A 91 -13.34 16.33 27.53
N ARG A 92 -14.44 16.15 28.19
CA ARG A 92 -15.77 16.63 27.76
C ARG A 92 -15.86 18.12 27.44
N SER A 93 -15.11 18.97 28.11
CA SER A 93 -15.09 20.44 27.92
C SER A 93 -13.88 20.88 27.11
N HIS A 94 -13.14 19.96 26.53
CA HIS A 94 -11.92 20.19 25.77
C HIS A 94 -12.17 20.10 24.28
N SER A 95 -11.37 20.83 23.52
CA SER A 95 -11.26 20.71 22.08
C SER A 95 -10.07 19.80 21.75
N LEU A 96 -10.24 18.94 20.76
CA LEU A 96 -9.17 18.13 20.17
C LEU A 96 -8.82 18.71 18.81
N GLU A 97 -7.54 18.99 18.59
CA GLU A 97 -7.00 19.42 17.30
C GLU A 97 -5.95 18.42 16.82
N LEU A 98 -5.93 18.20 15.51
CA LEU A 98 -4.99 17.32 14.84
C LEU A 98 -4.16 18.11 13.81
N ALA A 99 -2.86 17.76 13.73
CA ALA A 99 -1.98 18.26 12.68
C ALA A 99 -1.15 17.10 12.12
N VAL A 100 -1.23 16.86 10.80
CA VAL A 100 -0.42 15.85 10.13
C VAL A 100 0.93 16.45 9.77
N GLY A 101 1.99 15.88 10.35
CA GLY A 101 3.38 16.23 10.06
C GLY A 101 4.05 15.20 9.14
N ASN A 102 5.34 15.36 8.91
CA ASN A 102 6.12 14.39 8.18
C ASN A 102 6.46 13.20 9.08
N GLY A 103 5.75 12.09 8.91
CA GLY A 103 5.95 10.85 9.66
C GLY A 103 5.29 10.82 11.05
N TYR A 104 4.43 11.78 11.39
CA TYR A 104 3.68 11.75 12.64
C TYR A 104 2.31 12.44 12.50
N ILE A 105 1.42 12.14 13.42
CA ILE A 105 0.14 12.83 13.60
C ILE A 105 0.14 13.46 15.00
N ARG A 106 0.11 14.78 15.08
CA ARG A 106 0.05 15.51 16.34
C ARG A 106 -1.37 15.62 16.85
N PHE A 107 -1.58 15.24 18.09
CA PHE A 107 -2.82 15.42 18.82
C PHE A 107 -2.60 16.49 19.91
N MET A 108 -3.52 17.44 19.98
CA MET A 108 -3.55 18.48 21.00
C MET A 108 -4.95 18.57 21.56
N CYS A 109 -5.10 18.32 22.84
CA CYS A 109 -6.36 18.47 23.57
C CYS A 109 -6.22 19.55 24.65
N PHE A 110 -7.06 20.54 24.60
CA PHE A 110 -6.99 21.66 25.53
C PHE A 110 -8.37 22.26 25.82
N SER A 111 -8.49 22.98 26.91
CA SER A 111 -9.69 23.74 27.27
C SER A 111 -9.40 25.24 27.25
N GLY A 112 -10.19 26.01 26.50
CA GLY A 112 -10.11 27.48 26.50
C GLY A 112 -10.45 28.15 27.84
N LYS A 113 -10.93 27.36 28.82
CA LYS A 113 -11.25 27.82 30.21
C LYS A 113 -10.32 27.21 31.25
N ASN A 114 -9.25 26.54 30.82
CA ASN A 114 -8.34 25.80 31.70
C ASN A 114 -9.07 24.80 32.62
N ALA A 115 -10.12 24.16 32.08
CA ALA A 115 -10.87 23.15 32.82
C ALA A 115 -10.03 21.90 33.01
N THR A 116 -10.16 21.25 34.17
CA THR A 116 -9.49 19.97 34.43
C THR A 116 -10.23 18.82 33.78
N PHE A 117 -9.52 17.74 33.53
CA PHE A 117 -10.14 16.47 33.17
C PHE A 117 -11.03 15.96 34.31
N THR A 118 -12.07 15.22 33.93
CA THR A 118 -13.02 14.71 34.94
C THR A 118 -12.49 13.48 35.68
N LYS A 119 -11.47 12.84 35.17
CA LYS A 119 -10.82 11.65 35.72
C LYS A 119 -9.35 11.62 35.32
N THR A 120 -8.56 10.88 36.05
CA THR A 120 -7.14 10.65 35.79
C THR A 120 -6.86 9.26 35.25
N THR A 121 -7.90 8.44 35.03
CA THR A 121 -7.81 7.10 34.49
C THR A 121 -8.92 6.88 33.46
N GLY A 122 -8.57 6.35 32.29
CA GLY A 122 -9.47 5.97 31.23
C GLY A 122 -9.03 6.42 29.83
N ASN A 123 -9.88 6.15 28.84
CA ASN A 123 -9.57 6.42 27.46
C ASN A 123 -9.57 7.92 27.15
N LEU A 124 -8.54 8.40 26.49
CA LEU A 124 -8.41 9.78 26.03
C LEU A 124 -8.98 9.95 24.63
N VAL A 125 -8.54 9.10 23.70
CA VAL A 125 -8.87 9.22 22.28
C VAL A 125 -8.95 7.84 21.63
N ASP A 126 -9.94 7.65 20.77
CA ASP A 126 -10.03 6.53 19.84
C ASP A 126 -9.67 7.01 18.45
N ILE A 127 -8.83 6.27 17.75
CA ILE A 127 -8.28 6.65 16.45
C ILE A 127 -8.59 5.52 15.46
N GLY A 128 -9.35 5.83 14.42
CA GLY A 128 -9.58 4.89 13.30
C GLY A 128 -8.36 4.86 12.38
N LEU A 129 -7.89 3.66 12.08
CA LEU A 129 -6.72 3.43 11.23
C LEU A 129 -7.08 2.51 10.07
N VAL A 130 -6.61 2.85 8.87
CA VAL A 130 -6.74 2.02 7.66
C VAL A 130 -5.49 1.17 7.52
N PRO A 131 -5.60 -0.15 7.59
CA PRO A 131 -4.48 -1.04 7.33
C PRO A 131 -4.27 -1.22 5.82
N SER A 132 -3.11 -0.82 5.32
CA SER A 132 -2.68 -1.09 3.95
C SER A 132 -2.63 -2.62 3.69
N PRO A 133 -2.90 -3.09 2.46
CA PRO A 133 -2.63 -4.48 2.07
C PRO A 133 -1.18 -4.93 2.30
N TYR A 134 -0.27 -3.98 2.43
CA TYR A 134 1.17 -4.18 2.64
C TYR A 134 1.61 -4.01 4.10
N LEU A 135 0.69 -3.89 5.04
CA LEU A 135 1.01 -3.86 6.46
C LEU A 135 1.75 -5.16 6.84
N LYS A 136 2.90 -5.02 7.47
CA LYS A 136 3.73 -6.17 7.87
C LYS A 136 3.01 -6.98 8.94
N PRO A 137 2.82 -8.30 8.74
CA PRO A 137 2.21 -9.17 9.76
C PRO A 137 3.05 -9.30 11.02
N GLY A 138 2.39 -9.56 12.13
CA GLY A 138 3.00 -9.78 13.43
C GLY A 138 2.93 -8.55 14.35
N GLU A 139 3.82 -8.48 15.32
CA GLU A 139 3.89 -7.37 16.25
C GLU A 139 4.23 -6.05 15.56
N MET A 140 3.58 -4.98 15.99
CA MET A 140 3.77 -3.63 15.44
C MET A 140 4.27 -2.70 16.52
N GLU A 141 5.20 -1.83 16.13
CA GLU A 141 5.70 -0.77 16.98
C GLU A 141 4.92 0.53 16.71
N ILE A 142 4.25 1.03 17.73
CA ILE A 142 3.59 2.34 17.74
C ILE A 142 4.30 3.23 18.74
N LYS A 143 4.63 4.46 18.32
CA LYS A 143 5.31 5.41 19.21
C LYS A 143 4.42 6.61 19.52
N LEU A 144 4.50 7.05 20.75
CA LEU A 144 4.06 8.38 21.14
C LEU A 144 5.30 9.20 21.46
N THR A 145 5.51 10.29 20.73
CA THR A 145 6.64 11.19 20.96
C THR A 145 6.13 12.56 21.38
N ASN A 146 7.03 13.37 21.96
CA ASN A 146 6.69 14.72 22.41
C ASN A 146 5.46 14.78 23.34
N VAL A 147 5.35 13.78 24.21
CA VAL A 147 4.24 13.63 25.15
C VAL A 147 4.33 14.69 26.24
N LYS A 148 3.23 15.41 26.47
CA LYS A 148 3.11 16.44 27.53
C LYS A 148 1.68 16.52 28.01
N PHE A 149 1.51 16.48 29.34
CA PHE A 149 0.24 16.72 30.01
C PHE A 149 0.37 17.95 30.89
N GLY A 150 -0.32 19.01 30.51
CA GLY A 150 -0.35 20.27 31.25
C GLY A 150 -1.26 20.19 32.47
N ARG A 151 -0.86 20.87 33.58
CA ARG A 151 -1.60 20.97 34.83
C ARG A 151 -2.09 22.38 35.07
N THR A 152 -2.95 22.58 36.07
CA THR A 152 -3.52 23.89 36.43
C THR A 152 -2.48 24.89 36.91
N ASN A 153 -1.35 24.43 37.45
CA ASN A 153 -0.25 25.23 37.97
C ASN A 153 0.88 25.53 37.00
N GLU A 154 0.64 25.35 35.69
CA GLU A 154 1.60 25.55 34.60
C GLU A 154 2.77 24.53 34.56
N GLU A 155 2.77 23.53 35.43
CA GLU A 155 3.73 22.43 35.40
C GLU A 155 3.21 21.29 34.53
N TYR A 156 4.14 20.48 34.01
CA TYR A 156 3.79 19.22 33.37
C TYR A 156 3.73 18.11 34.43
N GLY A 157 2.64 17.35 34.46
CA GLY A 157 2.54 16.14 35.25
C GLY A 157 3.25 14.98 34.58
N LEU A 158 2.67 14.48 33.49
CA LEU A 158 3.26 13.43 32.67
C LEU A 158 4.01 14.06 31.49
N LYS A 159 5.26 13.62 31.25
CA LYS A 159 6.10 14.07 30.15
C LYS A 159 7.05 12.96 29.73
N ALA A 160 7.07 12.68 28.43
CA ALA A 160 8.02 11.74 27.83
C ALA A 160 8.47 12.24 26.46
N ASP A 161 9.73 12.02 26.13
CA ASP A 161 10.24 12.32 24.79
C ASP A 161 9.77 11.25 23.79
N GLU A 162 9.78 9.98 24.17
CA GLU A 162 9.28 8.84 23.39
C GLU A 162 8.74 7.74 24.33
N LEU A 163 7.61 7.15 23.96
CA LEU A 163 7.06 5.92 24.51
C LEU A 163 6.83 4.95 23.36
N VAL A 164 7.22 3.69 23.52
CA VAL A 164 7.13 2.66 22.49
C VAL A 164 6.20 1.55 22.96
N PHE A 165 5.21 1.22 22.15
CA PHE A 165 4.21 0.19 22.43
C PHE A 165 4.29 -0.91 21.33
N THR A 166 4.31 -2.17 21.72
CA THR A 166 4.45 -3.33 20.83
C THR A 166 3.30 -4.33 20.94
N ASP A 167 2.28 -4.01 21.71
CA ASP A 167 1.19 -4.92 22.05
C ASP A 167 0.17 -5.13 20.92
N LEU A 168 0.21 -4.31 19.86
CA LEU A 168 -0.67 -4.42 18.72
C LEU A 168 -0.10 -5.38 17.68
N THR A 169 -1.00 -6.07 16.98
CA THR A 169 -0.61 -7.05 15.97
C THR A 169 -1.36 -6.87 14.67
N ALA A 170 -0.74 -7.31 13.56
CA ALA A 170 -1.38 -7.47 12.27
C ALA A 170 -1.49 -8.95 11.90
N GLU A 171 -2.60 -9.35 11.28
CA GLU A 171 -2.82 -10.71 10.82
C GLU A 171 -1.88 -11.11 9.68
N ALA A 172 -1.62 -12.41 9.58
CA ALA A 172 -0.82 -12.99 8.50
C ALA A 172 -1.63 -13.23 7.21
N THR A 173 -2.79 -12.61 7.06
CA THR A 173 -3.63 -12.67 5.86
C THR A 173 -3.85 -11.27 5.35
N SER A 174 -3.63 -11.05 4.05
CA SER A 174 -3.86 -9.75 3.41
C SER A 174 -4.95 -9.85 2.36
N THR A 175 -5.65 -8.73 2.16
CA THR A 175 -6.65 -8.52 1.12
C THR A 175 -6.21 -7.35 0.24
N LEU A 176 -6.08 -7.60 -1.07
CA LEU A 176 -5.59 -6.62 -2.04
C LEU A 176 -6.66 -6.35 -3.12
N PRO A 177 -7.21 -5.14 -3.20
CA PRO A 177 -8.01 -4.72 -4.34
C PRO A 177 -7.10 -4.49 -5.56
N VAL A 178 -7.40 -5.20 -6.66
CA VAL A 178 -6.67 -5.08 -7.93
C VAL A 178 -7.55 -4.41 -8.96
N LYS A 179 -7.05 -3.33 -9.54
CA LYS A 179 -7.79 -2.58 -10.57
C LYS A 179 -6.89 -2.26 -11.77
N VAL A 180 -7.36 -2.61 -12.96
CA VAL A 180 -6.81 -2.21 -14.25
C VAL A 180 -7.89 -1.49 -15.04
N SER A 181 -7.64 -0.24 -15.43
CA SER A 181 -8.61 0.55 -16.20
C SER A 181 -8.82 -0.02 -17.60
N ALA A 182 -10.06 -0.08 -18.07
CA ALA A 182 -10.37 -0.47 -19.45
C ALA A 182 -9.77 0.50 -20.49
N THR A 183 -9.60 1.78 -20.13
CA THR A 183 -9.00 2.80 -21.00
C THR A 183 -7.48 2.60 -21.15
N ASN A 184 -6.79 2.39 -20.02
CA ASN A 184 -5.34 2.24 -20.03
C ASN A 184 -4.90 0.81 -20.29
N LYS A 185 -5.71 -0.19 -19.96
CA LYS A 185 -5.45 -1.63 -20.09
C LYS A 185 -4.23 -2.15 -19.32
N PHE A 186 -3.34 -1.28 -18.88
CA PHE A 186 -2.13 -1.62 -18.13
C PHE A 186 -2.12 -0.97 -16.74
N SER A 187 -1.49 -1.64 -15.80
CA SER A 187 -1.15 -1.15 -14.47
C SER A 187 0.13 -1.85 -14.00
N THR A 188 0.59 -1.52 -12.80
CA THR A 188 1.65 -2.26 -12.12
C THR A 188 1.17 -2.72 -10.76
N ALA A 189 1.69 -3.82 -10.25
CA ALA A 189 1.39 -4.32 -8.92
C ALA A 189 2.58 -5.05 -8.30
N VAL A 190 2.60 -5.03 -6.98
CA VAL A 190 3.28 -6.00 -6.12
C VAL A 190 2.19 -6.74 -5.37
N PHE A 191 2.23 -8.07 -5.34
CA PHE A 191 1.31 -8.85 -4.51
C PHE A 191 1.98 -9.14 -3.17
N PRO A 192 1.33 -8.90 -2.02
CA PRO A 192 1.91 -9.22 -0.71
C PRO A 192 1.86 -10.71 -0.38
N PHE A 193 1.20 -11.52 -1.21
CA PHE A 193 1.02 -12.96 -1.09
C PHE A 193 1.16 -13.64 -2.45
N ASP A 194 1.35 -14.96 -2.45
CA ASP A 194 1.39 -15.75 -3.68
C ASP A 194 -0.01 -15.85 -4.31
N VAL A 195 -0.09 -15.66 -5.64
CA VAL A 195 -1.31 -15.81 -6.44
C VAL A 195 -1.13 -17.02 -7.35
N ASP A 196 -1.63 -18.17 -6.90
CA ASP A 196 -1.48 -19.44 -7.61
C ASP A 196 -2.34 -19.57 -8.87
N ALA A 197 -3.44 -18.83 -8.93
CA ALA A 197 -4.31 -18.77 -10.10
C ALA A 197 -4.64 -17.31 -10.42
N ILE A 198 -4.15 -16.81 -11.55
CA ILE A 198 -4.47 -15.48 -12.04
C ILE A 198 -5.94 -15.45 -12.46
N PRO A 199 -6.75 -14.48 -11.98
CA PRO A 199 -8.16 -14.37 -12.34
C PRO A 199 -8.39 -14.21 -13.84
N ALA A 200 -9.48 -14.76 -14.35
CA ALA A 200 -9.87 -14.59 -15.75
C ALA A 200 -10.03 -13.10 -16.10
N GLY A 201 -9.48 -12.69 -17.24
CA GLY A 201 -9.50 -11.30 -17.69
C GLY A 201 -8.35 -10.44 -17.18
N LEU A 202 -7.53 -10.96 -16.27
CA LEU A 202 -6.28 -10.35 -15.81
C LEU A 202 -5.09 -11.15 -16.37
N GLU A 203 -4.08 -10.45 -16.83
CA GLU A 203 -2.80 -11.02 -17.23
C GLU A 203 -1.68 -10.38 -16.44
N VAL A 204 -0.66 -11.16 -16.09
CA VAL A 204 0.47 -10.75 -15.26
C VAL A 204 1.77 -11.00 -16.01
N TYR A 205 2.66 -10.02 -15.99
CA TYR A 205 3.91 -10.06 -16.76
C TYR A 205 5.11 -9.65 -15.92
N SER A 206 6.24 -10.34 -16.09
CA SER A 206 7.56 -9.87 -15.69
C SER A 206 8.24 -9.12 -16.83
N CYS A 207 9.29 -8.32 -16.53
CA CYS A 207 10.04 -7.53 -17.51
C CYS A 207 11.54 -7.64 -17.24
N ASN A 208 12.24 -8.44 -18.03
CA ASN A 208 13.65 -8.74 -17.87
C ASN A 208 14.54 -8.25 -19.03
N SER A 209 13.94 -7.74 -20.10
CA SER A 209 14.67 -7.26 -21.29
C SER A 209 13.90 -6.18 -22.04
N THR A 210 14.61 -5.50 -22.95
CA THR A 210 14.06 -4.51 -23.89
C THR A 210 14.70 -4.74 -25.25
N ASP A 211 13.97 -4.41 -26.32
CA ASP A 211 14.51 -4.37 -27.68
C ASP A 211 15.08 -2.99 -28.08
N GLY A 212 15.13 -2.06 -27.13
CA GLY A 212 15.63 -0.70 -27.29
C GLY A 212 14.53 0.37 -27.30
N GLU A 213 13.34 0.07 -27.80
CA GLU A 213 12.18 0.98 -27.81
C GLU A 213 11.02 0.47 -26.97
N SER A 214 10.89 -0.87 -26.87
CA SER A 214 9.82 -1.55 -26.16
C SER A 214 10.34 -2.44 -25.07
N LEU A 215 9.51 -2.67 -24.05
CA LEU A 215 9.76 -3.67 -23.02
C LEU A 215 9.32 -5.05 -23.50
N VAL A 216 10.18 -6.05 -23.33
CA VAL A 216 9.83 -7.44 -23.60
C VAL A 216 9.15 -8.02 -22.36
N LEU A 217 7.85 -8.29 -22.47
CA LEU A 217 7.02 -8.78 -21.39
C LEU A 217 6.88 -10.31 -21.48
N THR A 218 7.13 -10.99 -20.37
CA THR A 218 6.96 -12.43 -20.22
C THR A 218 5.73 -12.74 -19.38
N LYS A 219 4.71 -13.37 -19.99
CA LYS A 219 3.47 -13.74 -19.31
C LYS A 219 3.73 -14.78 -18.21
N GLN A 220 3.12 -14.54 -17.07
CA GLN A 220 3.20 -15.43 -15.91
C GLN A 220 1.89 -16.17 -15.71
N SER A 221 1.96 -17.45 -15.35
CA SER A 221 0.79 -18.26 -14.96
C SER A 221 0.42 -18.12 -13.49
N LYS A 222 1.34 -17.63 -12.68
CA LYS A 222 1.25 -17.38 -11.23
C LYS A 222 1.96 -16.08 -10.92
N ALA A 223 1.67 -15.48 -9.77
CA ALA A 223 2.44 -14.36 -9.26
C ALA A 223 2.97 -14.69 -7.86
N ALA A 224 4.26 -14.53 -7.68
CA ALA A 224 4.91 -14.74 -6.39
C ALA A 224 4.76 -13.51 -5.49
N ALA A 225 4.66 -13.74 -4.18
CA ALA A 225 4.64 -12.69 -3.19
C ALA A 225 5.87 -11.77 -3.31
N TYR A 226 5.66 -10.49 -3.02
CA TYR A 226 6.70 -9.47 -3.00
C TYR A 226 7.55 -9.42 -4.29
N THR A 227 6.90 -9.66 -5.43
CA THR A 227 7.52 -9.59 -6.75
C THR A 227 6.79 -8.53 -7.58
N PRO A 228 7.52 -7.60 -8.24
CA PRO A 228 6.90 -6.55 -9.04
C PRO A 228 6.46 -7.08 -10.40
N TYR A 229 5.25 -6.71 -10.82
CA TYR A 229 4.64 -7.13 -12.07
C TYR A 229 4.03 -5.98 -12.86
N ILE A 230 3.92 -6.18 -14.17
CA ILE A 230 3.05 -5.41 -15.05
C ILE A 230 1.75 -6.20 -15.22
N LEU A 231 0.63 -5.53 -15.03
CA LEU A 231 -0.71 -6.08 -15.20
C LEU A 231 -1.30 -5.62 -16.52
N PHE A 232 -2.03 -6.51 -17.20
CA PHE A 232 -2.80 -6.20 -18.39
C PHE A 232 -4.22 -6.76 -18.28
N ALA A 233 -5.19 -5.99 -18.76
CA ALA A 233 -6.58 -6.43 -18.89
C ALA A 233 -7.23 -5.72 -20.09
N GLU A 234 -7.55 -6.47 -21.16
CA GLU A 234 -8.08 -5.92 -22.42
C GLU A 234 -9.35 -5.08 -22.23
N ASN A 235 -10.24 -5.54 -21.38
CA ASN A 235 -11.52 -4.88 -21.08
C ASN A 235 -11.54 -4.20 -19.70
N GLY A 236 -10.36 -4.03 -19.08
CA GLY A 236 -10.24 -3.65 -17.69
C GLY A 236 -10.49 -4.82 -16.73
N PHE A 237 -10.06 -4.65 -15.50
CA PHE A 237 -10.25 -5.62 -14.42
C PHE A 237 -10.52 -4.88 -13.10
N SER A 238 -11.43 -5.39 -12.30
CA SER A 238 -11.65 -4.94 -10.93
C SER A 238 -12.03 -6.17 -10.09
N GLY A 239 -11.23 -6.48 -9.10
CA GLY A 239 -11.44 -7.63 -8.23
C GLY A 239 -10.62 -7.50 -6.96
N THR A 240 -10.89 -8.37 -6.00
CA THR A 240 -10.17 -8.45 -4.73
C THR A 240 -9.51 -9.83 -4.65
N LEU A 241 -8.22 -9.84 -4.32
CA LEU A 241 -7.44 -11.04 -4.06
C LEU A 241 -7.10 -11.08 -2.58
N SER A 242 -6.95 -12.28 -2.03
CA SER A 242 -6.51 -12.46 -0.65
C SER A 242 -5.59 -13.66 -0.53
N GLY A 243 -4.71 -13.63 0.44
CA GLY A 243 -3.75 -14.72 0.65
C GLY A 243 -2.95 -14.54 1.92
N ALA A 244 -2.23 -15.62 2.28
CA ALA A 244 -1.33 -15.62 3.42
C ALA A 244 -0.05 -14.85 3.10
N VAL A 245 0.38 -14.01 4.04
CA VAL A 245 1.57 -13.15 3.94
C VAL A 245 2.70 -13.76 4.75
N ASP A 246 3.85 -13.92 4.13
CA ASP A 246 5.08 -14.32 4.83
C ASP A 246 5.87 -13.07 5.26
N ALA A 247 5.82 -12.76 6.54
CA ALA A 247 6.52 -11.61 7.11
C ALA A 247 8.05 -11.63 6.89
N ASN A 248 8.64 -12.82 6.67
CA ASN A 248 10.08 -12.96 6.41
C ASN A 248 10.47 -12.50 4.99
N LYS A 249 9.51 -12.45 4.06
CA LYS A 249 9.73 -11.94 2.69
C LYS A 249 9.50 -10.43 2.58
N TYR A 250 9.03 -9.79 3.65
CA TYR A 250 8.76 -8.35 3.64
C TYR A 250 10.03 -7.54 3.38
N SER A 251 9.95 -6.62 2.43
CA SER A 251 10.96 -5.59 2.16
C SER A 251 10.24 -4.38 1.60
N GLU A 252 10.59 -3.17 2.03
CA GLU A 252 9.95 -1.93 1.56
C GLU A 252 10.06 -1.72 0.05
N VAL A 253 11.16 -2.22 -0.53
CA VAL A 253 11.40 -2.23 -1.98
C VAL A 253 11.76 -3.64 -2.41
N VAL A 254 11.09 -4.11 -3.45
CA VAL A 254 11.34 -5.42 -4.07
C VAL A 254 11.76 -5.28 -5.52
N SER A 255 12.37 -6.31 -6.10
CA SER A 255 12.89 -6.24 -7.47
C SER A 255 12.78 -7.57 -8.20
N ASP A 256 12.46 -7.49 -9.50
CA ASP A 256 12.56 -8.59 -10.46
C ASP A 256 12.94 -8.02 -11.83
N GLY A 257 14.07 -8.49 -12.40
CA GLY A 257 14.59 -7.96 -13.64
C GLY A 257 14.78 -6.44 -13.61
N TYR A 258 14.11 -5.74 -14.52
CA TYR A 258 14.14 -4.28 -14.59
C TYR A 258 13.09 -3.60 -13.71
N LEU A 259 12.14 -4.33 -13.18
CA LEU A 259 11.12 -3.79 -12.30
C LEU A 259 11.62 -3.64 -10.86
N ARG A 260 11.17 -2.57 -10.24
CA ARG A 260 11.23 -2.33 -8.81
C ARG A 260 9.81 -2.10 -8.32
N GLY A 261 9.47 -2.62 -7.16
CA GLY A 261 8.14 -2.49 -6.57
C GLY A 261 8.22 -1.85 -5.20
N ALA A 262 7.30 -0.92 -4.93
CA ALA A 262 7.12 -0.30 -3.63
C ALA A 262 6.18 -1.16 -2.78
N VAL A 263 6.63 -1.69 -1.68
CA VAL A 263 5.78 -2.31 -0.64
C VAL A 263 5.35 -1.24 0.37
N ALA A 264 6.25 -0.32 0.70
CA ALA A 264 5.94 0.94 1.37
C ALA A 264 6.09 2.11 0.37
N PRO A 265 5.45 3.28 0.57
CA PRO A 265 5.62 4.45 -0.29
C PRO A 265 7.10 4.81 -0.45
N GLN A 266 7.53 5.09 -1.67
CA GLN A 266 8.92 5.38 -2.00
C GLN A 266 9.06 6.72 -2.72
N GLU A 267 10.09 7.48 -2.37
CA GLU A 267 10.49 8.67 -3.12
C GLU A 267 11.63 8.31 -4.07
N ILE A 268 11.42 8.54 -5.35
CA ILE A 268 12.46 8.39 -6.38
C ILE A 268 12.76 9.72 -7.04
N ASN A 269 13.95 9.90 -7.58
CA ASN A 269 14.36 11.13 -8.25
C ASN A 269 14.89 10.89 -9.66
N GLY A 270 14.84 11.91 -10.48
CA GLY A 270 15.42 11.92 -11.82
C GLY A 270 16.94 11.78 -11.77
N GLY A 271 17.53 11.30 -12.86
CA GLY A 271 18.98 11.08 -12.98
C GLY A 271 19.43 9.65 -12.66
N ASN A 272 18.60 8.83 -12.00
CA ASN A 272 18.93 7.45 -11.64
C ASN A 272 18.49 6.40 -12.67
N GLY A 273 18.02 6.82 -13.86
CA GLY A 273 17.54 5.91 -14.90
C GLY A 273 16.23 5.22 -14.54
N TYR A 274 15.38 5.89 -13.79
CA TYR A 274 14.06 5.43 -13.40
C TYR A 274 13.00 5.86 -14.41
N TYR A 275 12.00 4.99 -14.60
CA TYR A 275 10.86 5.23 -15.49
C TYR A 275 9.58 4.81 -14.77
N VAL A 276 8.53 5.61 -14.90
CA VAL A 276 7.21 5.36 -14.32
C VAL A 276 6.16 5.23 -15.40
N MET A 277 5.17 4.37 -15.16
CA MET A 277 4.07 4.17 -16.09
C MET A 277 3.12 5.36 -16.06
N GLN A 278 2.90 5.98 -17.21
CA GLN A 278 1.97 7.09 -17.41
C GLN A 278 1.28 6.95 -18.77
N ASN A 279 0.09 7.55 -18.90
CA ASN A 279 -0.59 7.72 -20.19
C ASN A 279 -0.62 9.22 -20.53
N LYS A 280 0.15 9.61 -21.54
CA LYS A 280 0.24 10.99 -22.04
C LYS A 280 -0.55 11.21 -23.35
N GLY A 281 -1.51 10.31 -23.66
CA GLY A 281 -2.38 10.40 -24.83
C GLY A 281 -2.09 9.37 -25.91
N GLU A 282 -0.93 8.73 -25.89
CA GLU A 282 -0.51 7.69 -26.85
C GLU A 282 -0.68 6.25 -26.29
N GLY A 283 -1.42 6.11 -25.19
CA GLY A 283 -1.49 4.90 -24.41
C GLY A 283 -0.48 4.86 -23.24
N PRO A 284 -0.58 3.86 -22.35
CA PRO A 284 0.34 3.73 -21.23
C PRO A 284 1.73 3.29 -21.71
N MET A 285 2.74 4.04 -21.27
CA MET A 285 4.16 3.76 -21.49
C MET A 285 4.94 4.06 -20.22
N PHE A 286 6.16 3.55 -20.11
CA PHE A 286 7.08 3.95 -19.07
C PHE A 286 7.88 5.17 -19.52
N TYR A 287 7.70 6.31 -18.84
CA TYR A 287 8.40 7.57 -19.10
C TYR A 287 9.52 7.78 -18.09
N LYS A 288 10.63 8.33 -18.58
CA LYS A 288 11.78 8.69 -17.74
C LYS A 288 11.37 9.73 -16.69
N VAL A 289 11.77 9.47 -15.45
CA VAL A 289 11.60 10.43 -14.35
C VAL A 289 12.66 11.52 -14.49
N THR A 290 12.21 12.78 -14.58
CA THR A 290 13.06 13.95 -14.69
C THR A 290 12.98 14.86 -13.46
N ASP A 291 11.93 14.67 -12.65
CA ASP A 291 11.67 15.48 -11.46
C ASP A 291 12.67 15.19 -10.36
N THR A 292 12.90 16.16 -9.48
CA THR A 292 13.81 16.03 -8.34
C THR A 292 13.27 15.07 -7.27
N SER A 293 11.95 14.91 -7.19
CA SER A 293 11.26 13.93 -6.34
C SER A 293 9.98 13.48 -7.04
N PHE A 294 9.72 12.18 -7.00
CA PHE A 294 8.52 11.55 -7.52
C PHE A 294 8.09 10.44 -6.56
N SER A 295 6.88 10.52 -6.02
CA SER A 295 6.36 9.54 -5.06
C SER A 295 5.75 8.34 -5.77
N ILE A 296 6.18 7.14 -5.38
CA ILE A 296 5.62 5.85 -5.80
C ILE A 296 4.77 5.32 -4.65
N PRO A 297 3.46 5.20 -4.82
CA PRO A 297 2.60 4.60 -3.81
C PRO A 297 2.92 3.13 -3.55
N ALA A 298 2.60 2.64 -2.37
CA ALA A 298 2.66 1.21 -2.06
C ALA A 298 1.90 0.39 -3.11
N GLY A 299 2.44 -0.76 -3.47
CA GLY A 299 1.89 -1.66 -4.48
C GLY A 299 2.15 -1.25 -5.93
N LYS A 300 2.84 -0.13 -6.19
CA LYS A 300 3.19 0.30 -7.55
C LYS A 300 4.64 -0.01 -7.88
N CYS A 301 4.90 -0.08 -9.21
CA CYS A 301 6.23 -0.41 -9.69
C CYS A 301 6.78 0.66 -10.64
N TRP A 302 8.11 0.71 -10.72
CA TRP A 302 8.86 1.52 -11.67
C TRP A 302 9.93 0.67 -12.34
N LEU A 303 10.50 1.17 -13.45
CA LEU A 303 11.69 0.56 -14.06
C LEU A 303 12.95 1.21 -13.49
N ALA A 304 13.96 0.38 -13.25
CA ALA A 304 15.31 0.80 -12.96
C ALA A 304 16.24 0.16 -13.99
N LEU A 305 16.60 0.93 -15.02
CA LEU A 305 17.35 0.42 -16.16
C LEU A 305 18.85 0.61 -15.96
N PRO A 306 19.69 -0.33 -16.46
CA PRO A 306 21.13 -0.14 -16.55
C PRO A 306 21.50 1.11 -17.37
N ALA A 307 22.62 1.74 -17.07
CA ALA A 307 23.05 2.98 -17.71
C ALA A 307 23.07 2.92 -19.24
N ALA A 308 23.43 1.75 -19.82
CA ALA A 308 23.46 1.54 -21.26
C ALA A 308 22.07 1.63 -21.94
N LEU A 309 20.97 1.48 -21.18
CA LEU A 309 19.60 1.51 -21.67
C LEU A 309 18.85 2.80 -21.31
N GLN A 310 19.48 3.74 -20.65
CA GLN A 310 18.86 4.98 -20.15
C GLN A 310 18.75 6.11 -21.20
N GLY A 311 19.14 5.85 -22.46
CA GLY A 311 19.11 6.83 -23.54
C GLY A 311 17.70 7.22 -24.02
N SER A 312 16.73 6.32 -23.87
CA SER A 312 15.36 6.55 -24.34
C SER A 312 14.57 7.43 -23.36
N ALA A 313 13.69 8.28 -23.91
CA ALA A 313 12.77 9.10 -23.10
C ALA A 313 11.59 8.29 -22.56
N SER A 314 11.21 7.21 -23.26
CA SER A 314 10.11 6.32 -22.88
C SER A 314 10.32 4.91 -23.45
N PHE A 315 9.57 3.94 -22.89
CA PHE A 315 9.49 2.57 -23.37
C PHE A 315 8.03 2.16 -23.55
N ARG A 316 7.73 1.55 -24.69
CA ARG A 316 6.41 1.01 -25.01
C ARG A 316 6.21 -0.35 -24.33
N LEU A 317 4.94 -0.69 -24.14
CA LEU A 317 4.50 -2.00 -23.63
C LEU A 317 4.09 -2.91 -24.82
N ASP A 318 4.97 -3.04 -25.81
CA ASP A 318 4.72 -3.88 -26.98
C ASP A 318 5.05 -5.34 -26.65
N GLY A 319 4.10 -6.22 -26.71
CA GLY A 319 4.34 -7.65 -26.46
C GLY A 319 3.13 -8.40 -25.93
N THR A 320 2.02 -7.68 -25.73
CA THR A 320 0.75 -8.28 -25.30
C THR A 320 -0.12 -8.76 -26.46
N THR A 321 0.38 -8.75 -27.71
CA THR A 321 -0.27 -9.47 -28.80
C THR A 321 -0.02 -10.96 -28.57
N GLY A 322 -1.00 -11.62 -27.97
CA GLY A 322 -1.00 -12.98 -27.51
C GLY A 322 -0.50 -14.04 -28.51
N ILE A 323 0.83 -14.15 -28.59
CA ILE A 323 1.47 -15.36 -29.04
C ILE A 323 2.13 -15.95 -27.79
N SER A 324 1.36 -16.75 -27.06
CA SER A 324 1.95 -17.66 -26.08
C SER A 324 2.99 -18.51 -26.85
N GLU A 325 4.28 -18.40 -26.49
CA GLU A 325 5.22 -19.45 -26.81
C GLU A 325 4.69 -20.75 -26.21
N VAL A 326 4.08 -21.58 -27.02
CA VAL A 326 3.93 -22.98 -26.69
C VAL A 326 5.37 -23.53 -26.74
N LYS A 327 6.01 -23.67 -25.59
CA LYS A 327 7.16 -24.54 -25.42
C LYS A 327 6.66 -25.98 -25.63
N GLY A 328 6.57 -26.38 -26.90
CA GLY A 328 6.51 -27.76 -27.25
C GLY A 328 7.88 -28.36 -27.00
N GLU A 329 7.98 -29.25 -26.04
CA GLU A 329 9.12 -30.18 -25.99
C GLU A 329 9.16 -30.96 -27.28
N SER A 330 10.37 -31.03 -27.87
CA SER A 330 10.84 -31.92 -28.90
C SER A 330 10.38 -31.70 -30.33
N GLY A 331 11.36 -31.41 -31.19
CA GLY A 331 11.35 -31.64 -32.64
C GLY A 331 11.07 -30.40 -33.46
N GLU A 332 12.13 -29.72 -33.88
CA GLU A 332 12.09 -28.59 -34.80
C GLU A 332 11.38 -28.93 -36.13
N VAL A 333 10.13 -28.47 -36.26
CA VAL A 333 9.56 -28.18 -37.57
C VAL A 333 9.32 -26.69 -37.63
N LYS A 334 10.29 -25.91 -38.10
CA LYS A 334 10.12 -24.46 -38.35
C LYS A 334 8.98 -24.27 -39.35
N THR A 335 7.88 -23.69 -38.88
CA THR A 335 6.75 -23.41 -39.76
C THR A 335 6.92 -22.01 -40.36
N ILE A 336 7.11 -21.93 -41.67
CA ILE A 336 7.35 -20.68 -42.39
C ILE A 336 6.06 -20.30 -43.13
N TYR A 337 5.63 -19.04 -42.98
CA TYR A 337 4.49 -18.48 -43.69
C TYR A 337 4.90 -17.25 -44.49
N ASP A 338 4.26 -17.06 -45.64
CA ASP A 338 4.34 -15.78 -46.37
C ASP A 338 3.45 -14.71 -45.70
N LEU A 339 3.52 -13.49 -46.19
CA LEU A 339 2.72 -12.38 -45.64
C LEU A 339 1.21 -12.51 -45.88
N GLN A 340 0.78 -13.46 -46.74
CA GLN A 340 -0.61 -13.82 -46.97
C GLN A 340 -1.08 -14.97 -46.05
N GLY A 341 -0.20 -15.46 -45.16
CA GLY A 341 -0.54 -16.51 -44.20
C GLY A 341 -0.45 -17.93 -44.81
N ARG A 342 0.09 -18.11 -46.00
CA ARG A 342 0.26 -19.42 -46.62
C ARG A 342 1.56 -20.06 -46.14
N LYS A 343 1.52 -21.36 -45.83
CA LYS A 343 2.69 -22.14 -45.43
C LYS A 343 3.67 -22.28 -46.59
N VAL A 344 4.94 -22.00 -46.32
CA VAL A 344 6.04 -22.10 -47.31
C VAL A 344 7.05 -23.13 -46.83
N GLU A 345 7.33 -24.13 -47.64
CA GLU A 345 8.31 -25.18 -47.26
C GLU A 345 9.76 -24.73 -47.47
N VAL A 346 10.02 -23.92 -48.49
CA VAL A 346 11.35 -23.38 -48.78
C VAL A 346 11.21 -21.89 -49.08
N PRO A 347 11.66 -21.00 -48.19
CA PRO A 347 11.56 -19.57 -48.42
C PRO A 347 12.58 -19.12 -49.49
N SER A 348 12.10 -18.38 -50.47
CA SER A 348 12.95 -17.63 -51.41
C SER A 348 13.25 -16.24 -50.80
N LYS A 349 14.05 -15.43 -51.51
CA LYS A 349 14.35 -14.06 -51.07
C LYS A 349 13.04 -13.25 -50.82
N GLY A 350 12.84 -12.76 -49.62
CA GLY A 350 11.61 -12.06 -49.25
C GLY A 350 11.37 -11.99 -47.75
N LEU A 351 10.22 -11.41 -47.36
CA LEU A 351 9.80 -11.27 -45.94
C LEU A 351 8.82 -12.40 -45.59
N TYR A 352 9.11 -13.14 -44.54
CA TYR A 352 8.36 -14.30 -44.08
C TYR A 352 8.05 -14.18 -42.57
N ILE A 353 7.09 -14.96 -42.12
CA ILE A 353 6.83 -15.19 -40.70
C ILE A 353 7.40 -16.58 -40.37
N ILE A 354 8.46 -16.64 -39.62
CA ILE A 354 9.13 -17.86 -39.16
C ILE A 354 9.01 -17.91 -37.64
N ASP A 355 8.37 -18.95 -37.12
CA ASP A 355 8.13 -19.10 -35.67
C ASP A 355 7.50 -17.84 -35.04
N GLY A 356 6.50 -17.25 -35.74
CA GLY A 356 5.79 -16.06 -35.27
C GLY A 356 6.55 -14.74 -35.43
N LYS A 357 7.79 -14.73 -35.94
CA LYS A 357 8.62 -13.51 -36.12
C LYS A 357 8.75 -13.15 -37.58
N LYS A 358 8.73 -11.85 -37.91
CA LYS A 358 9.03 -11.35 -39.26
C LYS A 358 10.52 -11.49 -39.52
N VAL A 359 10.89 -12.26 -40.56
CA VAL A 359 12.27 -12.54 -40.95
C VAL A 359 12.46 -12.18 -42.41
N LEU A 360 13.46 -11.34 -42.70
CA LEU A 360 13.89 -11.08 -44.09
C LEU A 360 14.90 -12.13 -44.53
N VAL A 361 14.50 -12.97 -45.47
CA VAL A 361 15.39 -13.92 -46.17
C VAL A 361 16.06 -13.19 -47.31
N LYS A 362 17.41 -13.10 -47.29
CA LYS A 362 18.23 -12.37 -48.26
C LYS A 362 18.67 -13.25 -49.41
#